data_d0cd47ad75d4498c45a7b6051566d372
#
_entry.id   d0cd47ad75d4498c45a7b6051566d372
#
_cell.length_a   1.000
_cell.length_b   1.000
_cell.length_c   1.000
_cell.angle_alpha   90.00
_cell.angle_beta   90.00
_cell.angle_gamma   90.00
#
_symmetry.space_group_name_H-M   'P 1'
#
loop_
_entity.id
_entity.type
_entity.pdbx_description
1 polymer ?
#
loop_
_entity_poly.entity_id
_entity_poly.type
_entity_poly.pdbx_seq_one_letter_code
_entity_poly.pdbx_strand_id
1 'polypeptide(L)'
;MNVPDQSIPVVVVGSIALDSIATPRGKREEVLGGSASYACAAASFFTSPGMVGIVGDDFPKGCKSLFDRLGINQAGLQVVEGKTFRWSGEYEENMDNRRTIRTDLNVFANFTPDLPEVYRGAPYILLGNINPDLQIHVLNQITRPKFVVADTMDLWIEVAPDALASMISRVDMLMLNESEARHYTGHHNL
;
A
#
# COMPACT_ATOMS: atom_id res chain seq x y z
N MET A 1 12.21 -27.83 22.34
CA MET A 1 12.69 -26.62 21.66
C MET A 1 11.45 -25.92 21.14
N ASN A 2 11.09 -24.78 21.74
CA ASN A 2 10.01 -23.98 21.19
C ASN A 2 10.52 -23.39 19.87
N VAL A 3 9.94 -23.82 18.76
CA VAL A 3 10.07 -23.10 17.49
C VAL A 3 9.51 -21.70 17.78
N PRO A 4 10.26 -20.62 17.56
CA PRO A 4 9.70 -19.28 17.73
C PRO A 4 8.46 -19.18 16.85
N ASP A 5 7.37 -18.70 17.43
CA ASP A 5 6.13 -18.42 16.73
C ASP A 5 6.47 -17.47 15.56
N GLN A 6 6.52 -18.02 14.34
CA GLN A 6 6.82 -17.26 13.12
C GLN A 6 5.58 -16.52 12.60
N SER A 7 4.58 -16.31 13.48
CA SER A 7 3.41 -15.53 13.09
C SER A 7 3.82 -14.11 12.72
N ILE A 8 3.36 -13.64 11.57
CA ILE A 8 3.57 -12.26 11.13
C ILE A 8 2.53 -11.39 11.86
N PRO A 9 2.96 -10.47 12.75
CA PRO A 9 2.01 -9.70 13.57
C PRO A 9 1.21 -8.69 12.77
N VAL A 10 1.79 -8.09 11.73
CA VAL A 10 1.16 -7.09 10.86
C VAL A 10 1.41 -7.46 9.41
N VAL A 11 0.37 -7.51 8.61
CA VAL A 11 0.47 -7.64 7.15
C VAL A 11 0.03 -6.35 6.50
N VAL A 12 0.87 -5.85 5.61
CA VAL A 12 0.61 -4.64 4.82
C VAL A 12 0.47 -5.04 3.36
N VAL A 13 -0.65 -4.70 2.78
CA VAL A 13 -0.93 -4.90 1.35
C VAL A 13 -1.04 -3.55 0.67
N GLY A 14 -0.33 -3.34 -0.43
CA GLY A 14 -0.39 -2.04 -1.12
C GLY A 14 0.54 -1.94 -2.32
N SER A 15 0.61 -0.75 -2.87
CA SER A 15 1.52 -0.44 -3.98
C SER A 15 2.97 -0.39 -3.52
N ILE A 16 3.86 -0.78 -4.42
CA ILE A 16 5.31 -0.53 -4.35
C ILE A 16 5.67 0.16 -5.66
N ALA A 17 6.26 1.33 -5.58
CA ALA A 17 6.48 2.20 -6.71
C ALA A 17 7.91 2.73 -6.78
N LEU A 18 8.28 3.21 -7.96
CA LEU A 18 9.42 4.10 -8.17
C LEU A 18 8.88 5.48 -8.54
N ASP A 19 8.96 6.41 -7.60
CA ASP A 19 8.36 7.75 -7.73
C ASP A 19 9.38 8.77 -8.25
N SER A 20 8.93 9.65 -9.13
CA SER A 20 9.67 10.83 -9.55
C SER A 20 8.96 12.08 -9.06
N ILE A 21 9.60 12.81 -8.16
CA ILE A 21 9.00 13.91 -7.42
C ILE A 21 9.75 15.20 -7.74
N ALA A 22 9.01 16.22 -8.17
CA ALA A 22 9.49 17.60 -8.27
C ALA A 22 8.87 18.45 -7.16
N THR A 23 9.68 19.29 -6.55
CA THR A 23 9.28 20.27 -5.54
C THR A 23 9.97 21.60 -5.85
N PRO A 24 9.55 22.73 -5.27
CA PRO A 24 10.27 24.01 -5.41
C PRO A 24 11.74 23.96 -4.98
N ARG A 25 12.10 22.97 -4.14
CA ARG A 25 13.46 22.79 -3.62
C ARG A 25 14.32 21.82 -4.40
N GLY A 26 13.76 21.15 -5.41
CA GLY A 26 14.52 20.20 -6.26
C GLY A 26 13.72 19.00 -6.71
N LYS A 27 14.38 18.17 -7.50
CA LYS A 27 13.80 16.97 -8.12
C LYS A 27 14.53 15.71 -7.67
N ARG A 28 13.77 14.63 -7.53
CA ARG A 28 14.28 13.26 -7.33
C ARG A 28 13.55 12.34 -8.28
N GLU A 29 14.28 11.40 -8.86
CA GLU A 29 13.76 10.43 -9.82
C GLU A 29 13.94 9.01 -9.30
N GLU A 30 12.96 8.17 -9.61
CA GLU A 30 12.96 6.73 -9.29
C GLU A 30 13.31 6.41 -7.82
N VAL A 31 12.78 7.21 -6.88
CA VAL A 31 12.90 6.92 -5.45
C VAL A 31 11.86 5.89 -5.03
N LEU A 32 12.19 5.06 -4.06
CA LEU A 32 11.26 4.09 -3.50
C LEU A 32 10.01 4.80 -2.96
N GLY A 33 8.86 4.37 -3.45
CA GLY A 33 7.53 4.86 -3.10
C GLY A 33 6.53 3.74 -2.93
N GLY A 34 5.26 4.12 -2.85
CA GLY A 34 4.13 3.21 -2.70
C GLY A 34 3.71 2.99 -1.24
N SER A 35 2.40 2.77 -1.05
CA SER A 35 1.77 2.66 0.28
C SER A 35 2.34 1.49 1.10
N ALA A 36 2.58 0.33 0.49
CA ALA A 36 3.17 -0.81 1.19
C ALA A 36 4.60 -0.53 1.66
N SER A 37 5.40 0.15 0.85
CA SER A 37 6.79 0.49 1.21
C SER A 37 6.85 1.35 2.47
N TYR A 38 6.08 2.43 2.50
CA TYR A 38 6.06 3.37 3.63
C TYR A 38 5.45 2.76 4.88
N ALA A 39 4.31 2.06 4.74
CA ALA A 39 3.64 1.45 5.88
C ALA A 39 4.47 0.33 6.51
N CYS A 40 5.11 -0.53 5.70
CA CYS A 40 6.03 -1.54 6.22
C CYS A 40 7.25 -0.91 6.88
N ALA A 41 7.83 0.15 6.29
CA ALA A 41 8.95 0.85 6.92
C ALA A 41 8.56 1.45 8.27
N ALA A 42 7.37 2.08 8.38
CA ALA A 42 6.88 2.59 9.65
C ALA A 42 6.62 1.47 10.67
N ALA A 43 5.96 0.39 10.26
CA ALA A 43 5.66 -0.75 11.12
C ALA A 43 6.94 -1.46 11.63
N SER A 44 8.03 -1.44 10.85
CA SER A 44 9.29 -2.10 11.20
C SER A 44 9.95 -1.54 12.48
N PHE A 45 9.60 -0.32 12.90
CA PHE A 45 10.06 0.24 14.17
C PHE A 45 9.39 -0.40 15.39
N PHE A 46 8.30 -1.14 15.20
CA PHE A 46 7.50 -1.72 16.28
C PHE A 46 7.46 -3.25 16.22
N THR A 47 7.58 -3.83 15.03
CA THR A 47 7.42 -5.27 14.80
C THR A 47 8.05 -5.66 13.45
N SER A 48 8.02 -6.96 13.10
CA SER A 48 8.43 -7.47 11.79
C SER A 48 7.20 -7.60 10.88
N PRO A 49 6.89 -6.61 10.04
CA PRO A 49 5.72 -6.66 9.17
C PRO A 49 5.93 -7.60 7.99
N GLY A 50 4.85 -8.21 7.49
CA GLY A 50 4.77 -8.89 6.22
C GLY A 50 4.32 -7.93 5.13
N MET A 51 5.03 -7.91 4.01
CA MET A 51 4.71 -7.09 2.84
C MET A 51 4.02 -7.91 1.77
N VAL A 52 2.93 -7.39 1.21
CA VAL A 52 2.27 -7.93 0.02
C VAL A 52 2.19 -6.83 -1.04
N GLY A 53 2.80 -7.10 -2.18
CA GLY A 53 2.88 -6.16 -3.29
C GLY A 53 3.49 -6.82 -4.52
N ILE A 54 3.59 -6.07 -5.62
CA ILE A 54 4.19 -6.53 -6.86
C ILE A 54 5.21 -5.52 -7.38
N VAL A 55 6.31 -6.03 -7.91
CA VAL A 55 7.36 -5.25 -8.58
C VAL A 55 7.79 -5.94 -9.87
N GLY A 56 8.36 -5.19 -10.77
CA GLY A 56 9.01 -5.72 -11.97
C GLY A 56 10.41 -6.26 -11.70
N ASP A 57 10.99 -6.90 -12.70
CA ASP A 57 12.39 -7.37 -12.67
C ASP A 57 13.41 -6.21 -12.70
N ASP A 58 12.95 -5.00 -13.03
CA ASP A 58 13.72 -3.76 -12.97
C ASP A 58 13.80 -3.14 -11.56
N PHE A 59 13.15 -3.77 -10.55
CA PHE A 59 13.13 -3.22 -9.19
C PHE A 59 14.52 -3.21 -8.57
N PRO A 60 15.00 -2.04 -8.06
CA PRO A 60 16.37 -1.89 -7.61
C PRO A 60 16.71 -2.84 -6.47
N LYS A 61 17.85 -3.56 -6.60
CA LYS A 61 18.35 -4.46 -5.53
C LYS A 61 18.56 -3.74 -4.20
N GLY A 62 18.93 -2.45 -4.25
CA GLY A 62 19.10 -1.62 -3.05
C GLY A 62 17.79 -1.45 -2.25
N CYS A 63 16.64 -1.41 -2.92
CA CYS A 63 15.34 -1.34 -2.27
C CYS A 63 15.00 -2.66 -1.55
N LYS A 64 15.24 -3.81 -2.19
CA LYS A 64 15.09 -5.12 -1.53
C LYS A 64 16.00 -5.24 -0.31
N SER A 65 17.26 -4.86 -0.44
CA SER A 65 18.21 -4.85 0.69
C SER A 65 17.80 -3.88 1.81
N LEU A 66 17.10 -2.80 1.49
CA LEU A 66 16.52 -1.92 2.50
C LEU A 66 15.41 -2.64 3.28
N PHE A 67 14.52 -3.35 2.59
CA PHE A 67 13.47 -4.15 3.23
C PHE A 67 14.05 -5.22 4.17
N ASP A 68 15.12 -5.90 3.74
CA ASP A 68 15.83 -6.87 4.57
C ASP A 68 16.41 -6.22 5.84
N ARG A 69 17.08 -5.06 5.71
CA ARG A 69 17.62 -4.32 6.87
C ARG A 69 16.56 -3.83 7.84
N LEU A 70 15.37 -3.54 7.35
CA LEU A 70 14.22 -3.14 8.17
C LEU A 70 13.47 -4.35 8.78
N GLY A 71 13.92 -5.58 8.52
CA GLY A 71 13.27 -6.79 9.04
C GLY A 71 11.87 -7.02 8.45
N ILE A 72 11.60 -6.48 7.25
CA ILE A 72 10.32 -6.67 6.55
C ILE A 72 10.31 -8.05 5.90
N ASN A 73 9.33 -8.87 6.25
CA ASN A 73 9.13 -10.17 5.61
C ASN A 73 8.57 -9.98 4.20
N GLN A 74 9.29 -10.46 3.19
CA GLN A 74 8.97 -10.25 1.77
C GLN A 74 8.32 -11.48 1.11
N ALA A 75 7.81 -12.45 1.89
CA ALA A 75 7.19 -13.66 1.31
C ALA A 75 5.99 -13.37 0.40
N GLY A 76 5.31 -12.24 0.60
CA GLY A 76 4.21 -11.77 -0.24
C GLY A 76 4.63 -10.79 -1.37
N LEU A 77 5.93 -10.55 -1.55
CA LEU A 77 6.42 -9.70 -2.63
C LEU A 77 6.53 -10.49 -3.93
N GLN A 78 5.66 -10.20 -4.88
CA GLN A 78 5.69 -10.78 -6.22
C GLN A 78 6.72 -10.04 -7.08
N VAL A 79 7.59 -10.79 -7.76
CA VAL A 79 8.56 -10.25 -8.72
C VAL A 79 8.27 -10.90 -10.07
N VAL A 80 7.88 -10.12 -11.04
CA VAL A 80 7.46 -10.59 -12.36
C VAL A 80 8.23 -9.89 -13.47
N GLU A 81 8.24 -10.46 -14.66
CA GLU A 81 8.82 -9.82 -15.84
C GLU A 81 8.07 -8.52 -16.17
N GLY A 82 8.83 -7.44 -16.41
CA GLY A 82 8.29 -6.12 -16.75
C GLY A 82 8.76 -5.02 -15.81
N LYS A 83 8.18 -3.84 -15.99
CA LYS A 83 8.56 -2.66 -15.20
C LYS A 83 7.74 -2.54 -13.93
N THR A 84 8.39 -2.11 -12.86
CA THR A 84 7.74 -1.71 -11.61
C THR A 84 6.81 -0.51 -11.84
N PHE A 85 5.74 -0.39 -11.04
CA PHE A 85 4.85 0.76 -11.03
C PHE A 85 5.64 2.07 -10.86
N ARG A 86 5.31 3.08 -11.68
CA ARG A 86 5.93 4.40 -11.62
C ARG A 86 4.88 5.48 -11.50
N TRP A 87 5.15 6.41 -10.60
CA TRP A 87 4.38 7.63 -10.47
C TRP A 87 5.29 8.85 -10.59
N SER A 88 4.80 9.91 -11.19
CA SER A 88 5.50 11.18 -11.30
C SER A 88 4.57 12.32 -10.92
N GLY A 89 5.02 13.18 -10.03
CA GLY A 89 4.23 14.30 -9.55
C GLY A 89 5.06 15.53 -9.19
N GLU A 90 4.38 16.66 -9.14
CA GLU A 90 4.91 17.96 -8.77
C GLU A 90 4.13 18.52 -7.60
N TYR A 91 4.85 18.95 -6.57
CA TYR A 91 4.32 19.59 -5.38
C TYR A 91 4.43 21.11 -5.48
N GLU A 92 3.40 21.80 -5.04
CA GLU A 92 3.37 23.25 -4.95
C GLU A 92 4.20 23.78 -3.76
N GLU A 93 4.36 25.11 -3.65
CA GLU A 93 5.12 25.78 -2.59
C GLU A 93 4.68 25.38 -1.17
N ASN A 94 3.38 25.17 -0.97
CA ASN A 94 2.81 24.75 0.33
C ASN A 94 3.05 23.29 0.67
N MET A 95 3.51 22.46 -0.30
CA MET A 95 3.71 21.02 -0.16
C MET A 95 2.44 20.20 0.13
N ASP A 96 1.27 20.83 0.22
CA ASP A 96 -0.01 20.16 0.48
C ASP A 96 -0.66 19.69 -0.83
N ASN A 97 -0.57 20.53 -1.85
CA ASN A 97 -1.13 20.24 -3.16
C ASN A 97 -0.09 19.56 -4.04
N ARG A 98 -0.53 18.52 -4.74
CA ARG A 98 0.27 17.84 -5.75
C ARG A 98 -0.49 17.73 -7.07
N ARG A 99 0.24 17.82 -8.16
CA ARG A 99 -0.24 17.53 -9.50
C ARG A 99 0.41 16.25 -10.01
N THR A 100 -0.38 15.24 -10.33
CA THR A 100 0.12 14.05 -11.02
C THR A 100 0.48 14.42 -12.45
N ILE A 101 1.70 14.12 -12.84
CA ILE A 101 2.23 14.32 -14.20
C ILE A 101 2.04 13.04 -15.01
N ARG A 102 2.34 11.89 -14.41
CA ARG A 102 2.30 10.60 -15.09
C ARG A 102 2.09 9.46 -14.10
N THR A 103 1.34 8.46 -14.55
CA THR A 103 1.12 7.20 -13.82
C THR A 103 1.30 6.04 -14.80
N ASP A 104 2.31 5.22 -14.59
CA ASP A 104 2.56 4.00 -15.36
C ASP A 104 2.33 2.80 -14.44
N LEU A 105 1.19 2.17 -14.54
CA LEU A 105 0.85 1.03 -13.68
C LEU A 105 1.78 -0.16 -13.92
N ASN A 106 2.20 -0.39 -15.16
CA ASN A 106 3.12 -1.49 -15.53
C ASN A 106 2.63 -2.84 -14.94
N VAL A 107 3.51 -3.59 -14.25
CA VAL A 107 3.12 -4.89 -13.66
C VAL A 107 2.02 -4.76 -12.61
N PHE A 108 1.86 -3.60 -11.97
CA PHE A 108 0.82 -3.35 -10.98
C PHE A 108 -0.59 -3.39 -11.58
N ALA A 109 -0.75 -3.15 -12.89
CA ALA A 109 -2.05 -3.25 -13.56
C ALA A 109 -2.68 -4.64 -13.48
N ASN A 110 -1.85 -5.68 -13.33
CA ASN A 110 -2.28 -7.07 -13.26
C ASN A 110 -2.06 -7.68 -11.85
N PHE A 111 -1.86 -6.82 -10.85
CA PHE A 111 -1.61 -7.26 -9.48
C PHE A 111 -2.83 -7.96 -8.90
N THR A 112 -2.63 -9.17 -8.41
CA THR A 112 -3.59 -9.89 -7.56
C THR A 112 -2.90 -10.18 -6.23
N PRO A 113 -3.37 -9.62 -5.11
CA PRO A 113 -2.73 -9.77 -3.80
C PRO A 113 -3.06 -11.13 -3.16
N ASP A 114 -2.38 -12.18 -3.58
CA ASP A 114 -2.49 -13.50 -2.97
C ASP A 114 -1.61 -13.56 -1.73
N LEU A 115 -2.24 -13.86 -0.58
CA LEU A 115 -1.54 -13.95 0.69
C LEU A 115 -0.83 -15.29 0.84
N PRO A 116 0.49 -15.29 1.13
CA PRO A 116 1.18 -16.47 1.63
C PRO A 116 0.45 -17.06 2.84
N GLU A 117 0.49 -18.37 3.00
CA GLU A 117 -0.19 -19.07 4.12
C GLU A 117 0.19 -18.48 5.48
N VAL A 118 1.48 -18.17 5.66
CA VAL A 118 2.02 -17.57 6.89
C VAL A 118 1.44 -16.18 7.22
N TYR A 119 0.79 -15.50 6.26
CA TYR A 119 0.17 -14.19 6.47
C TYR A 119 -1.32 -14.26 6.79
N ARG A 120 -2.00 -15.36 6.44
CA ARG A 120 -3.47 -15.47 6.54
C ARG A 120 -3.99 -15.41 7.97
N GLY A 121 -3.18 -15.79 8.94
CA GLY A 121 -3.47 -15.71 10.37
C GLY A 121 -3.00 -14.44 11.07
N ALA A 122 -2.53 -13.42 10.35
CA ALA A 122 -2.02 -12.19 10.94
C ALA A 122 -3.12 -11.45 11.71
N PRO A 123 -2.86 -11.02 12.95
CA PRO A 123 -3.86 -10.32 13.76
C PRO A 123 -4.14 -8.89 13.32
N TYR A 124 -3.20 -8.23 12.66
CA TYR A 124 -3.33 -6.84 12.22
C TYR A 124 -3.08 -6.74 10.72
N ILE A 125 -3.99 -6.09 10.03
CA ILE A 125 -3.94 -5.94 8.57
C ILE A 125 -4.04 -4.46 8.22
N LEU A 126 -3.15 -4.00 7.35
CA LEU A 126 -3.25 -2.70 6.72
C LEU A 126 -3.45 -2.88 5.22
N LEU A 127 -4.59 -2.46 4.74
CA LEU A 127 -4.94 -2.40 3.33
C LEU A 127 -4.60 -1.01 2.81
N GLY A 128 -3.42 -0.88 2.22
CA GLY A 128 -2.98 0.37 1.60
C GLY A 128 -3.80 0.72 0.37
N ASN A 129 -3.55 1.90 -0.17
CA ASN A 129 -4.27 2.44 -1.31
C ASN A 129 -4.08 1.60 -2.58
N ILE A 130 -5.03 0.71 -2.84
CA ILE A 130 -5.21 -0.09 -4.06
C ILE A 130 -6.69 -0.16 -4.39
N ASN A 131 -7.04 -0.74 -5.54
CA ASN A 131 -8.45 -0.94 -5.91
C ASN A 131 -9.24 -1.64 -4.79
N PRO A 132 -10.41 -1.13 -4.37
CA PRO A 132 -11.23 -1.73 -3.30
C PRO A 132 -11.60 -3.20 -3.53
N ASP A 133 -11.79 -3.64 -4.78
CA ASP A 133 -12.01 -5.06 -5.08
C ASP A 133 -10.82 -5.94 -4.69
N LEU A 134 -9.59 -5.42 -4.87
CA LEU A 134 -8.37 -6.12 -4.42
C LEU A 134 -8.25 -6.12 -2.90
N GLN A 135 -8.66 -5.04 -2.23
CA GLN A 135 -8.73 -5.00 -0.76
C GLN A 135 -9.74 -6.03 -0.24
N ILE A 136 -10.90 -6.17 -0.88
CA ILE A 136 -11.90 -7.20 -0.57
C ILE A 136 -11.34 -8.61 -0.84
N HIS A 137 -10.60 -8.78 -1.92
CA HIS A 137 -9.92 -10.06 -2.22
C HIS A 137 -8.96 -10.47 -1.10
N VAL A 138 -8.20 -9.52 -0.55
CA VAL A 138 -7.34 -9.76 0.63
C VAL A 138 -8.17 -10.15 1.85
N LEU A 139 -9.25 -9.41 2.14
CA LEU A 139 -10.14 -9.68 3.29
C LEU A 139 -10.76 -11.10 3.24
N ASN A 140 -10.96 -11.64 2.04
CA ASN A 140 -11.48 -12.99 1.86
C ASN A 140 -10.45 -14.11 2.17
N GLN A 141 -9.15 -13.76 2.26
CA GLN A 141 -8.06 -14.71 2.52
C GLN A 141 -7.62 -14.72 3.99
N ILE A 142 -8.04 -13.72 4.78
CA ILE A 142 -7.59 -13.54 6.16
C ILE A 142 -8.49 -14.32 7.11
N THR A 143 -7.88 -14.93 8.12
CA THR A 143 -8.59 -15.71 9.13
C THR A 143 -8.59 -14.98 10.47
N ARG A 144 -9.75 -14.44 10.87
CA ARG A 144 -10.01 -13.82 12.19
C ARG A 144 -9.00 -12.73 12.58
N PRO A 145 -8.84 -11.68 11.80
CA PRO A 145 -8.02 -10.54 12.19
C PRO A 145 -8.58 -9.90 13.46
N LYS A 146 -7.71 -9.31 14.27
CA LYS A 146 -8.10 -8.52 15.45
C LYS A 146 -8.45 -7.08 15.08
N PHE A 147 -7.78 -6.55 14.07
CA PHE A 147 -7.99 -5.18 13.62
C PHE A 147 -7.54 -5.01 12.17
N VAL A 148 -8.38 -4.41 11.37
CA VAL A 148 -8.14 -4.12 9.96
C VAL A 148 -8.24 -2.62 9.72
N VAL A 149 -7.19 -2.05 9.17
CA VAL A 149 -7.13 -0.65 8.73
C VAL A 149 -7.12 -0.61 7.20
N ALA A 150 -7.89 0.29 6.62
CA ALA A 150 -7.85 0.55 5.19
C ALA A 150 -7.53 2.01 4.88
N ASP A 151 -6.87 2.21 3.77
CA ASP A 151 -6.58 3.48 3.11
C ASP A 151 -7.29 3.52 1.75
N THR A 152 -7.62 4.72 1.28
CA THR A 152 -8.23 4.95 -0.03
C THR A 152 -7.71 6.25 -0.65
N MET A 153 -8.29 6.68 -1.76
CA MET A 153 -8.01 7.96 -2.40
C MET A 153 -9.19 8.42 -3.26
N ASP A 154 -9.18 9.69 -3.66
CA ASP A 154 -10.22 10.31 -4.50
C ASP A 154 -10.62 9.46 -5.71
N LEU A 155 -9.64 8.84 -6.39
CA LEU A 155 -9.91 8.00 -7.56
C LEU A 155 -10.94 6.90 -7.22
N TRP A 156 -10.77 6.19 -6.11
CA TRP A 156 -11.65 5.08 -5.76
C TRP A 156 -13.01 5.54 -5.27
N ILE A 157 -13.07 6.72 -4.65
CA ILE A 157 -14.33 7.38 -4.27
C ILE A 157 -15.16 7.69 -5.52
N GLU A 158 -14.50 8.10 -6.63
CA GLU A 158 -15.16 8.44 -7.89
C GLU A 158 -15.53 7.22 -8.74
N VAL A 159 -14.57 6.30 -8.94
CA VAL A 159 -14.72 5.26 -9.97
C VAL A 159 -15.19 3.90 -9.42
N ALA A 160 -15.15 3.68 -8.11
CA ALA A 160 -15.51 2.41 -7.48
C ALA A 160 -16.29 2.58 -6.16
N PRO A 161 -17.32 3.47 -6.09
CA PRO A 161 -18.00 3.80 -4.83
C PRO A 161 -18.66 2.59 -4.17
N ASP A 162 -19.27 1.68 -4.93
CA ASP A 162 -19.94 0.50 -4.38
C ASP A 162 -18.94 -0.51 -3.79
N ALA A 163 -17.84 -0.76 -4.50
CA ALA A 163 -16.77 -1.62 -3.99
C ALA A 163 -16.11 -1.00 -2.75
N LEU A 164 -15.89 0.32 -2.76
CA LEU A 164 -15.35 1.06 -1.62
C LEU A 164 -16.29 0.95 -0.40
N ALA A 165 -17.58 1.17 -0.57
CA ALA A 165 -18.56 1.01 0.51
C ALA A 165 -18.59 -0.42 1.06
N SER A 166 -18.51 -1.43 0.17
CA SER A 166 -18.44 -2.83 0.57
C SER A 166 -17.17 -3.13 1.37
N MET A 167 -16.02 -2.60 0.96
CA MET A 167 -14.76 -2.74 1.67
C MET A 167 -14.82 -2.06 3.04
N ILE A 168 -15.32 -0.82 3.13
CA ILE A 168 -15.46 -0.05 4.36
C ILE A 168 -16.31 -0.79 5.40
N SER A 169 -17.37 -1.47 4.97
CA SER A 169 -18.23 -2.25 5.87
C SER A 169 -17.53 -3.44 6.56
N ARG A 170 -16.30 -3.78 6.14
CA ARG A 170 -15.54 -4.95 6.59
C ARG A 170 -14.26 -4.60 7.34
N VAL A 171 -13.98 -3.33 7.56
CA VAL A 171 -12.76 -2.87 8.25
C VAL A 171 -13.11 -2.17 9.55
N ASP A 172 -12.16 -2.12 10.47
CA ASP A 172 -12.34 -1.49 11.78
C ASP A 172 -11.98 -0.01 11.75
N MET A 173 -11.14 0.40 10.81
CA MET A 173 -10.69 1.79 10.66
C MET A 173 -10.47 2.13 9.19
N LEU A 174 -10.97 3.29 8.78
CA LEU A 174 -10.66 3.91 7.48
C LEU A 174 -9.79 5.14 7.70
N MET A 175 -8.71 5.25 6.94
CA MET A 175 -7.84 6.43 6.92
C MET A 175 -8.20 7.28 5.70
N LEU A 176 -8.45 8.55 5.95
CA LEU A 176 -8.77 9.56 4.93
C LEU A 176 -8.04 10.86 5.28
N ASN A 177 -7.57 11.57 4.27
CA ASN A 177 -7.24 12.97 4.45
C ASN A 177 -8.53 13.83 4.44
N GLU A 178 -8.40 15.12 4.76
CA GLU A 178 -9.54 16.03 4.86
C GLU A 178 -10.31 16.16 3.52
N SER A 179 -9.61 16.23 2.40
CA SER A 179 -10.21 16.32 1.07
C SER A 179 -11.00 15.08 0.72
N GLU A 180 -10.42 13.91 0.94
CA GLU A 180 -11.07 12.60 0.71
C GLU A 180 -12.29 12.43 1.62
N ALA A 181 -12.21 12.83 2.89
CA ALA A 181 -13.35 12.75 3.81
C ALA A 181 -14.51 13.64 3.34
N ARG A 182 -14.24 14.87 2.88
CA ARG A 182 -15.24 15.76 2.29
C ARG A 182 -15.84 15.18 1.02
N HIS A 183 -15.01 14.64 0.15
CA HIS A 183 -15.42 14.03 -1.10
C HIS A 183 -16.31 12.80 -0.86
N TYR A 184 -15.90 11.90 0.02
CA TYR A 184 -16.65 10.69 0.35
C TYR A 184 -17.99 10.97 1.01
N THR A 185 -18.05 11.93 1.92
CA THR A 185 -19.28 12.25 2.66
C THR A 185 -20.19 13.25 1.95
N GLY A 186 -19.68 13.97 0.96
CA GLY A 186 -20.40 15.10 0.32
C GLY A 186 -20.57 16.32 1.23
N HIS A 187 -19.91 16.34 2.41
CA HIS A 187 -20.00 17.44 3.36
C HIS A 187 -18.77 18.36 3.29
N HIS A 188 -18.99 19.65 3.21
CA HIS A 188 -17.94 20.66 3.19
C HIS A 188 -17.36 20.99 4.58
N ASN A 189 -18.14 20.76 5.65
CA ASN A 189 -17.73 20.96 7.04
C ASN A 189 -17.62 19.59 7.72
N LEU A 190 -16.41 19.29 8.22
CA LEU A 190 -16.10 18.10 9.02
C LEU A 190 -16.27 18.44 10.50
#